data_a94efde10bcb5a21ce5b27750cb94582
#
_entry.id   a94efde10bcb5a21ce5b27750cb94582
#
_cell.length_a   1.000
_cell.length_b   1.000
_cell.length_c   1.000
_cell.angle_alpha   90.00
_cell.angle_beta   90.00
_cell.angle_gamma   90.00
#
_symmetry.space_group_name_H-M   'P 1'
#
loop_
_entity.id
_entity.type
_entity.pdbx_description
1 polymer ?
#
loop_
_entity_poly.entity_id
_entity_poly.type
_entity_poly.pdbx_seq_one_letter_code
_entity_poly.pdbx_strand_id
1 'polypeptide(L)'
;MRRFLLHSWILILSVSLAAFSQSKTTKPFVMGVIEELYSNELQEKRHLNIYLPEGYSPDSAALYPVIYLLDGSTDEDFIHVSGLVQFYNFPWIDVLPKSIVVGIANRDRKRDFTYPTTIEKDKKDFPTTGGSSQFISFLEKELQPYIQKNYKVSNSKMLIGQSLGGLLATEILFKKPSMFDQYIIVSPSLWWDKESLLKLSPVAITQPTKVIIAVGKEGPTMERDAKMLYQFLKHQDSAQLKVVFDYLKNKNHATIYHQALANAFMLLKAL
;
A
#
# COMPACT_ATOMS: atom_id res chain seq x y z
N MET A 1 7.27 34.33 97.05
CA MET A 1 6.41 34.14 95.84
C MET A 1 7.31 34.21 94.59
N ARG A 2 7.67 33.08 94.04
CA ARG A 2 8.47 33.00 92.81
C ARG A 2 7.58 32.56 91.63
N ARG A 3 7.44 33.42 90.67
CA ARG A 3 6.70 33.11 89.43
C ARG A 3 7.65 32.36 88.49
N PHE A 4 7.32 31.11 88.13
CA PHE A 4 7.98 30.36 87.08
C PHE A 4 7.33 30.79 85.75
N LEU A 5 8.20 31.29 84.83
CA LEU A 5 7.85 31.52 83.41
C LEU A 5 8.22 30.29 82.66
N LEU A 6 7.20 29.53 82.14
CA LEU A 6 7.38 28.47 81.19
C LEU A 6 7.61 29.06 79.79
N HIS A 7 8.76 28.87 79.26
CA HIS A 7 9.05 29.13 77.83
C HIS A 7 8.77 27.88 77.01
N SER A 8 7.66 27.90 76.25
CA SER A 8 7.31 26.88 75.25
C SER A 8 8.10 27.13 74.00
N TRP A 9 9.06 26.23 73.67
CA TRP A 9 9.73 26.23 72.40
C TRP A 9 8.85 25.49 71.40
N ILE A 10 8.27 26.19 70.42
CA ILE A 10 7.60 25.61 69.25
C ILE A 10 8.67 25.28 68.21
N LEU A 11 8.96 24.01 68.06
CA LEU A 11 9.85 23.51 67.03
C LEU A 11 9.05 23.43 65.72
N ILE A 12 9.22 24.40 64.81
CA ILE A 12 8.63 24.36 63.49
C ILE A 12 9.48 23.41 62.63
N LEU A 13 8.94 22.20 62.40
CA LEU A 13 9.52 21.22 61.49
C LEU A 13 9.14 21.66 60.05
N SER A 14 10.06 22.30 59.33
CA SER A 14 9.88 22.64 57.93
C SER A 14 10.18 21.36 57.09
N VAL A 15 9.09 20.67 56.74
CA VAL A 15 9.15 19.58 55.75
C VAL A 15 9.30 20.20 54.36
N SER A 16 10.52 20.18 53.83
CA SER A 16 10.77 20.55 52.45
C SER A 16 10.15 19.48 51.54
N LEU A 17 8.96 19.74 50.98
CA LEU A 17 8.44 18.95 49.91
C LEU A 17 9.32 19.20 48.66
N ALA A 18 10.26 18.31 48.41
CA ALA A 18 10.94 18.25 47.13
C ALA A 18 9.89 17.87 46.05
N ALA A 19 9.38 18.87 45.35
CA ALA A 19 8.56 18.63 44.18
C ALA A 19 9.43 17.95 43.11
N PHE A 20 9.27 16.62 42.98
CA PHE A 20 9.83 15.90 41.85
C PHE A 20 9.13 16.39 40.59
N SER A 21 9.71 17.39 39.94
CA SER A 21 9.29 17.78 38.60
C SER A 21 9.65 16.64 37.63
N GLN A 22 8.63 15.91 37.19
CA GLN A 22 8.84 14.93 36.11
C GLN A 22 9.24 15.69 34.84
N SER A 23 10.47 15.55 34.40
CA SER A 23 10.91 16.14 33.12
C SER A 23 10.26 15.34 31.97
N LYS A 24 9.35 15.97 31.23
CA LYS A 24 8.75 15.39 30.02
C LYS A 24 9.70 15.62 28.85
N THR A 25 10.27 14.54 28.34
CA THR A 25 10.97 14.55 27.05
C THR A 25 10.05 14.02 25.95
N THR A 26 9.95 14.72 24.83
CA THR A 26 9.13 14.30 23.69
C THR A 26 10.03 14.15 22.48
N LYS A 27 9.91 13.02 21.76
CA LYS A 27 10.57 12.78 20.49
C LYS A 27 9.53 12.48 19.43
N PRO A 28 9.71 12.91 18.16
CA PRO A 28 8.84 12.50 17.07
C PRO A 28 8.84 10.97 16.92
N PHE A 29 7.68 10.39 16.67
CA PHE A 29 7.55 9.02 16.20
C PHE A 29 7.47 9.05 14.67
N VAL A 30 8.58 8.76 13.99
CA VAL A 30 8.70 8.86 12.54
C VAL A 30 8.46 7.50 11.91
N MET A 31 7.39 7.35 11.12
CA MET A 31 7.09 6.14 10.35
C MET A 31 7.68 6.16 8.94
N GLY A 32 7.93 7.34 8.38
CA GLY A 32 8.40 7.49 7.01
C GLY A 32 8.63 8.94 6.63
N VAL A 33 8.81 9.18 5.35
CA VAL A 33 8.99 10.51 4.79
C VAL A 33 7.97 10.78 3.69
N ILE A 34 7.64 12.05 3.47
CA ILE A 34 6.84 12.50 2.33
C ILE A 34 7.79 13.17 1.35
N GLU A 35 7.79 12.70 0.12
CA GLU A 35 8.55 13.29 -0.97
C GLU A 35 7.63 13.85 -2.04
N GLU A 36 8.06 14.90 -2.69
CA GLU A 36 7.36 15.51 -3.82
C GLU A 36 8.18 15.32 -5.09
N LEU A 37 7.59 14.64 -6.06
CA LEU A 37 8.17 14.39 -7.38
C LEU A 37 7.35 15.12 -8.44
N TYR A 38 7.96 16.00 -9.24
CA TYR A 38 7.32 16.52 -10.44
C TYR A 38 7.34 15.48 -11.55
N SER A 39 6.18 15.13 -12.07
CA SER A 39 6.03 14.20 -13.17
C SER A 39 5.89 14.92 -14.49
N ASN A 40 6.76 14.60 -15.45
CA ASN A 40 6.63 15.09 -16.83
C ASN A 40 5.54 14.32 -17.61
N GLU A 41 5.32 13.04 -17.29
CA GLU A 41 4.25 12.25 -17.91
C GLU A 41 2.85 12.76 -17.51
N LEU A 42 2.70 13.23 -16.25
CA LEU A 42 1.43 13.74 -15.72
C LEU A 42 1.32 15.27 -15.70
N GLN A 43 2.42 16.01 -15.95
CA GLN A 43 2.52 17.47 -15.90
C GLN A 43 2.06 18.06 -14.56
N GLU A 44 2.33 17.34 -13.47
CA GLU A 44 1.95 17.76 -12.11
C GLU A 44 2.91 17.19 -11.05
N LYS A 45 2.83 17.72 -9.84
CA LYS A 45 3.54 17.21 -8.68
C LYS A 45 2.79 16.03 -8.07
N ARG A 46 3.53 14.97 -7.72
CA ARG A 46 3.02 13.79 -7.03
C ARG A 46 3.65 13.67 -5.65
N HIS A 47 2.84 13.37 -4.65
CA HIS A 47 3.34 13.08 -3.31
C HIS A 47 3.53 11.58 -3.15
N LEU A 48 4.68 11.22 -2.60
CA LEU A 48 5.08 9.84 -2.30
C LEU A 48 5.26 9.73 -0.79
N ASN A 49 4.57 8.79 -0.19
CA ASN A 49 4.74 8.45 1.22
C ASN A 49 5.65 7.22 1.29
N ILE A 50 6.82 7.35 1.91
CA ILE A 50 7.84 6.30 1.87
C ILE A 50 8.09 5.79 3.28
N TYR A 51 7.78 4.51 3.52
CA TYR A 51 8.14 3.78 4.72
C TYR A 51 9.45 3.03 4.48
N LEU A 52 10.39 3.17 5.40
CA LEU A 52 11.66 2.45 5.41
C LEU A 52 11.66 1.43 6.55
N PRO A 53 12.05 0.16 6.29
CA PRO A 53 12.06 -0.86 7.32
C PRO A 53 13.11 -0.57 8.40
N GLU A 54 12.87 -1.07 9.60
CA GLU A 54 13.81 -0.93 10.71
C GLU A 54 15.23 -1.38 10.33
N GLY A 55 16.22 -0.53 10.63
CA GLY A 55 17.63 -0.78 10.30
C GLY A 55 17.99 -0.44 8.84
N TYR A 56 17.08 0.20 8.08
CA TYR A 56 17.46 0.75 6.77
C TYR A 56 18.58 1.78 6.93
N SER A 57 19.59 1.67 6.07
CA SER A 57 20.65 2.69 5.95
C SER A 57 21.01 2.87 4.47
N PRO A 58 21.15 4.12 3.99
CA PRO A 58 21.59 4.39 2.62
C PRO A 58 23.01 3.88 2.34
N ASP A 59 23.83 3.70 3.39
CA ASP A 59 25.21 3.21 3.28
C ASP A 59 25.31 1.68 3.38
N SER A 60 24.17 1.00 3.64
CA SER A 60 24.14 -0.46 3.74
C SER A 60 24.34 -1.14 2.38
N ALA A 61 24.96 -2.33 2.38
CA ALA A 61 24.97 -3.22 1.22
C ALA A 61 23.63 -3.96 1.02
N ALA A 62 22.75 -3.96 2.03
CA ALA A 62 21.45 -4.62 1.94
C ALA A 62 20.55 -3.94 0.91
N LEU A 63 19.86 -4.77 0.10
CA LEU A 63 18.87 -4.32 -0.87
C LEU A 63 17.48 -4.78 -0.44
N TYR A 64 16.48 -3.92 -0.58
CA TYR A 64 15.13 -4.14 -0.09
C TYR A 64 14.12 -4.26 -1.22
N PRO A 65 13.22 -5.25 -1.20
CA PRO A 65 12.04 -5.27 -2.06
C PRO A 65 11.21 -3.99 -1.90
N VAL A 66 10.52 -3.59 -2.98
CA VAL A 66 9.65 -2.41 -2.97
C VAL A 66 8.19 -2.80 -3.17
N ILE A 67 7.35 -2.32 -2.28
CA ILE A 67 5.90 -2.43 -2.35
C ILE A 67 5.35 -1.08 -2.79
N TYR A 68 4.83 -1.01 -4.01
CA TYR A 68 4.12 0.15 -4.53
C TYR A 68 2.65 0.04 -4.15
N LEU A 69 2.17 1.01 -3.41
CA LEU A 69 0.82 1.05 -2.85
C LEU A 69 0.00 2.13 -3.56
N LEU A 70 -1.02 1.72 -4.29
CA LEU A 70 -2.06 2.63 -4.78
C LEU A 70 -2.96 3.05 -3.62
N ASP A 71 -3.64 4.20 -3.73
CA ASP A 71 -4.38 4.81 -2.62
C ASP A 71 -3.48 5.02 -1.38
N GLY A 72 -2.23 5.43 -1.64
CA GLY A 72 -1.15 5.47 -0.65
C GLY A 72 -0.99 6.82 0.07
N SER A 73 -2.05 7.62 0.21
CA SER A 73 -2.02 8.83 1.03
C SER A 73 -1.94 8.49 2.52
N THR A 74 -1.45 9.42 3.33
CA THR A 74 -1.31 9.22 4.80
C THR A 74 -2.66 9.09 5.51
N ASP A 75 -3.71 9.65 4.95
CA ASP A 75 -5.11 9.57 5.39
C ASP A 75 -5.92 8.48 4.67
N GLU A 76 -5.25 7.69 3.80
CA GLU A 76 -5.80 6.51 3.15
C GLU A 76 -5.08 5.24 3.67
N ASP A 77 -4.54 4.41 2.78
CA ASP A 77 -4.05 3.08 3.14
C ASP A 77 -2.58 3.02 3.59
N PHE A 78 -1.80 4.11 3.46
CA PHE A 78 -0.36 4.08 3.68
C PHE A 78 0.04 3.61 5.09
N ILE A 79 -0.54 4.21 6.14
CA ILE A 79 -0.20 3.88 7.53
C ILE A 79 -0.58 2.44 7.85
N HIS A 80 -1.77 2.04 7.42
CA HIS A 80 -2.29 0.69 7.61
C HIS A 80 -1.40 -0.38 6.96
N VAL A 81 -1.07 -0.20 5.67
CA VAL A 81 -0.26 -1.17 4.92
C VAL A 81 1.18 -1.20 5.44
N SER A 82 1.78 -0.05 5.73
CA SER A 82 3.12 0.01 6.33
C SER A 82 3.19 -0.72 7.66
N GLY A 83 2.14 -0.61 8.50
CA GLY A 83 2.03 -1.35 9.76
C GLY A 83 1.90 -2.86 9.55
N LEU A 84 1.14 -3.31 8.56
CA LEU A 84 1.07 -4.72 8.19
C LEU A 84 2.41 -5.23 7.67
N VAL A 85 3.08 -4.50 6.79
CA VAL A 85 4.41 -4.86 6.28
C VAL A 85 5.41 -4.97 7.42
N GLN A 86 5.41 -4.02 8.36
CA GLN A 86 6.24 -4.10 9.56
C GLN A 86 5.95 -5.36 10.38
N PHE A 87 4.68 -5.66 10.64
CA PHE A 87 4.28 -6.85 11.41
C PHE A 87 4.74 -8.15 10.74
N TYR A 88 4.51 -8.29 9.44
CA TYR A 88 4.83 -9.50 8.70
C TYR A 88 6.32 -9.69 8.42
N ASN A 89 7.17 -8.66 8.66
CA ASN A 89 8.62 -8.79 8.55
C ASN A 89 9.34 -9.06 9.88
N PHE A 90 8.62 -9.14 11.02
CA PHE A 90 9.26 -9.49 12.28
C PHE A 90 9.92 -10.89 12.19
N PRO A 91 11.12 -11.07 12.78
CA PRO A 91 11.86 -12.34 12.66
C PRO A 91 11.10 -13.57 13.15
N TRP A 92 10.16 -13.39 14.09
CA TRP A 92 9.30 -14.47 14.61
C TRP A 92 8.02 -14.70 13.82
N ILE A 93 7.67 -13.81 12.89
CA ILE A 93 6.58 -13.98 11.92
C ILE A 93 7.14 -14.48 10.60
N ASP A 94 8.21 -13.83 10.10
CA ASP A 94 8.99 -14.22 8.92
C ASP A 94 8.13 -14.55 7.69
N VAL A 95 7.17 -13.71 7.37
CA VAL A 95 6.30 -13.86 6.19
C VAL A 95 6.78 -13.00 5.03
N LEU A 96 7.12 -11.75 5.31
CA LEU A 96 7.67 -10.82 4.32
C LEU A 96 9.14 -10.51 4.63
N PRO A 97 9.99 -10.34 3.63
CA PRO A 97 11.28 -9.70 3.84
C PRO A 97 11.09 -8.24 4.26
N LYS A 98 12.09 -7.66 4.94
CA LYS A 98 12.12 -6.21 5.17
C LYS A 98 11.97 -5.50 3.84
N SER A 99 10.93 -4.67 3.70
CA SER A 99 10.54 -4.04 2.44
C SER A 99 10.33 -2.54 2.60
N ILE A 100 10.63 -1.78 1.56
CA ILE A 100 10.26 -0.38 1.45
C ILE A 100 8.82 -0.32 0.95
N VAL A 101 7.96 0.54 1.55
CA VAL A 101 6.64 0.82 1.00
C VAL A 101 6.64 2.21 0.39
N VAL A 102 6.22 2.30 -0.86
CA VAL A 102 6.05 3.55 -1.62
C VAL A 102 4.57 3.77 -1.84
N GLY A 103 3.95 4.54 -0.97
CA GLY A 103 2.56 4.96 -1.08
C GLY A 103 2.43 6.11 -2.07
N ILE A 104 1.63 5.91 -3.11
CA ILE A 104 1.38 6.91 -4.15
C ILE A 104 0.10 7.65 -3.80
N ALA A 105 0.24 8.90 -3.34
CA ALA A 105 -0.91 9.71 -2.94
C ALA A 105 -1.78 10.09 -4.15
N ASN A 106 -3.09 10.01 -3.96
CA ASN A 106 -4.06 10.39 -4.99
C ASN A 106 -4.07 11.90 -5.23
N ARG A 107 -4.24 12.29 -6.51
CA ARG A 107 -4.64 13.65 -6.93
C ARG A 107 -5.99 13.63 -7.63
N ASP A 108 -6.10 12.87 -8.69
CA ASP A 108 -7.36 12.53 -9.32
C ASP A 108 -7.40 11.01 -9.53
N ARG A 109 -7.91 10.32 -8.51
CA ARG A 109 -7.97 8.86 -8.47
C ARG A 109 -8.71 8.26 -9.65
N LYS A 110 -9.80 8.90 -10.08
CA LYS A 110 -10.62 8.41 -11.20
C LYS A 110 -9.86 8.54 -12.51
N ARG A 111 -9.19 9.68 -12.73
CA ARG A 111 -8.33 9.89 -13.91
C ARG A 111 -7.23 8.84 -13.97
N ASP A 112 -6.50 8.70 -12.86
CA ASP A 112 -5.25 7.93 -12.81
C ASP A 112 -5.49 6.42 -12.88
N PHE A 113 -6.64 5.93 -12.39
CA PHE A 113 -6.89 4.50 -12.22
C PHE A 113 -7.85 3.91 -13.25
N THR A 114 -8.32 4.69 -14.22
CA THR A 114 -9.22 4.21 -15.26
C THR A 114 -8.66 4.50 -16.65
N TYR A 115 -8.81 3.55 -17.56
CA TYR A 115 -8.63 3.77 -19.00
C TYR A 115 -9.90 4.40 -19.60
N PRO A 116 -9.81 4.99 -20.83
CA PRO A 116 -10.96 5.62 -21.46
C PRO A 116 -12.16 4.69 -21.58
N THR A 117 -13.35 5.20 -21.22
CA THR A 117 -14.59 4.44 -21.34
C THR A 117 -15.32 4.80 -22.64
N THR A 118 -16.04 3.82 -23.21
CA THR A 118 -16.97 4.01 -24.33
C THR A 118 -18.39 4.35 -23.88
N ILE A 119 -18.65 4.31 -22.55
CA ILE A 119 -19.96 4.48 -21.95
C ILE A 119 -20.23 5.95 -21.73
N GLU A 120 -21.21 6.52 -22.45
CA GLU A 120 -21.55 7.95 -22.36
C GLU A 120 -21.98 8.38 -20.96
N LYS A 121 -22.66 7.49 -20.21
CA LYS A 121 -23.02 7.76 -18.83
C LYS A 121 -21.79 7.93 -17.94
N ASP A 122 -20.78 7.06 -18.09
CA ASP A 122 -19.56 7.12 -17.31
C ASP A 122 -18.74 8.38 -17.63
N LYS A 123 -18.66 8.76 -18.92
CA LYS A 123 -18.04 10.02 -19.36
C LYS A 123 -18.69 11.24 -18.72
N LYS A 124 -20.03 11.22 -18.63
CA LYS A 124 -20.79 12.31 -18.01
C LYS A 124 -20.66 12.35 -16.50
N ASP A 125 -20.77 11.20 -15.85
CA ASP A 125 -20.74 11.09 -14.37
C ASP A 125 -19.33 11.23 -13.81
N PHE A 126 -18.30 10.85 -14.61
CA PHE A 126 -16.89 10.85 -14.22
C PHE A 126 -16.01 11.49 -15.29
N PRO A 127 -16.10 12.81 -15.52
CA PRO A 127 -15.50 13.48 -16.68
C PRO A 127 -13.98 13.48 -16.71
N THR A 128 -13.30 13.21 -15.58
CA THR A 128 -11.84 13.15 -15.49
C THR A 128 -11.24 11.78 -15.78
N THR A 129 -12.06 10.74 -15.95
CA THR A 129 -11.58 9.36 -16.17
C THR A 129 -10.81 9.19 -17.47
N GLY A 130 -9.99 8.14 -17.56
CA GLY A 130 -9.35 7.74 -18.82
C GLY A 130 -7.87 8.05 -18.93
N GLY A 131 -7.20 8.43 -17.83
CA GLY A 131 -5.78 8.81 -17.81
C GLY A 131 -4.82 7.71 -17.37
N SER A 132 -5.26 6.45 -17.23
CA SER A 132 -4.41 5.37 -16.71
C SER A 132 -3.13 5.15 -17.52
N SER A 133 -3.16 5.37 -18.84
CA SER A 133 -1.98 5.18 -19.67
C SER A 133 -0.84 6.14 -19.31
N GLN A 134 -1.15 7.41 -19.02
CA GLN A 134 -0.19 8.40 -18.55
C GLN A 134 0.31 8.07 -17.14
N PHE A 135 -0.59 7.60 -16.27
CA PHE A 135 -0.23 7.19 -14.92
C PHE A 135 0.68 5.93 -14.93
N ILE A 136 0.41 4.96 -15.79
CA ILE A 136 1.29 3.80 -16.01
C ILE A 136 2.66 4.25 -16.53
N SER A 137 2.71 5.19 -17.48
CA SER A 137 3.97 5.78 -17.95
C SER A 137 4.74 6.48 -16.82
N PHE A 138 4.07 7.23 -15.96
CA PHE A 138 4.67 7.82 -14.76
C PHE A 138 5.28 6.75 -13.84
N LEU A 139 4.54 5.67 -13.54
CA LEU A 139 5.06 4.58 -12.71
C LEU A 139 6.32 3.95 -13.30
N GLU A 140 6.30 3.67 -14.60
CA GLU A 140 7.38 2.97 -15.31
C GLU A 140 8.63 3.84 -15.54
N LYS A 141 8.42 5.05 -16.05
CA LYS A 141 9.52 5.88 -16.56
C LYS A 141 10.07 6.88 -15.55
N GLU A 142 9.29 7.21 -14.53
CA GLU A 142 9.67 8.25 -13.58
C GLU A 142 9.74 7.69 -12.16
N LEU A 143 8.65 7.12 -11.61
CA LEU A 143 8.60 6.70 -10.22
C LEU A 143 9.56 5.55 -9.91
N GLN A 144 9.52 4.45 -10.68
CA GLN A 144 10.40 3.30 -10.43
C GLN A 144 11.89 3.68 -10.57
N PRO A 145 12.33 4.38 -11.62
CA PRO A 145 13.70 4.88 -11.70
C PRO A 145 14.10 5.84 -10.57
N TYR A 146 13.17 6.71 -10.14
CA TYR A 146 13.39 7.60 -9.01
C TYR A 146 13.68 6.83 -7.72
N ILE A 147 12.86 5.85 -7.39
CA ILE A 147 13.04 4.99 -6.22
C ILE A 147 14.33 4.18 -6.32
N GLN A 148 14.64 3.62 -7.50
CA GLN A 148 15.88 2.87 -7.73
C GLN A 148 17.13 3.73 -7.55
N LYS A 149 17.09 5.00 -7.93
CA LYS A 149 18.20 5.93 -7.79
C LYS A 149 18.44 6.39 -6.36
N ASN A 150 17.37 6.58 -5.58
CA ASN A 150 17.45 7.24 -4.28
C ASN A 150 17.43 6.28 -3.08
N TYR A 151 17.05 5.01 -3.27
CA TYR A 151 16.92 4.02 -2.21
C TYR A 151 17.67 2.74 -2.52
N LYS A 152 18.05 2.00 -1.47
CA LYS A 152 18.67 0.67 -1.59
C LYS A 152 17.63 -0.39 -1.91
N VAL A 153 17.30 -0.57 -3.16
CA VAL A 153 16.24 -1.47 -3.61
C VAL A 153 16.77 -2.69 -4.35
N SER A 154 16.10 -3.82 -4.17
CA SER A 154 16.29 -5.02 -5.00
C SER A 154 15.45 -4.93 -6.28
N ASN A 155 15.55 -5.97 -7.12
CA ASN A 155 14.71 -6.05 -8.32
C ASN A 155 13.25 -6.46 -8.03
N SER A 156 12.94 -6.92 -6.79
CA SER A 156 11.59 -7.37 -6.46
C SER A 156 10.66 -6.19 -6.22
N LYS A 157 9.56 -6.18 -6.98
CA LYS A 157 8.57 -5.11 -7.00
C LYS A 157 7.16 -5.68 -6.89
N MET A 158 6.43 -5.26 -5.86
CA MET A 158 5.03 -5.62 -5.63
C MET A 158 4.13 -4.41 -5.92
N LEU A 159 2.97 -4.64 -6.55
CA LEU A 159 1.90 -3.66 -6.69
C LEU A 159 0.68 -4.10 -5.90
N ILE A 160 0.15 -3.19 -5.06
CA ILE A 160 -1.07 -3.42 -4.28
C ILE A 160 -2.12 -2.39 -4.71
N GLY A 161 -3.32 -2.87 -5.03
CA GLY A 161 -4.45 -2.00 -5.35
C GLY A 161 -5.81 -2.61 -5.03
N GLN A 162 -6.74 -1.77 -4.55
CA GLN A 162 -8.14 -2.12 -4.30
C GLN A 162 -9.07 -1.33 -5.21
N SER A 163 -10.20 -1.93 -5.57
CA SER A 163 -11.27 -1.26 -6.31
C SER A 163 -10.79 -0.72 -7.67
N LEU A 164 -10.82 0.59 -7.93
CA LEU A 164 -10.21 1.20 -9.12
C LEU A 164 -8.68 0.99 -9.14
N GLY A 165 -8.02 0.96 -7.96
CA GLY A 165 -6.60 0.57 -7.88
C GLY A 165 -6.38 -0.88 -8.31
N GLY A 166 -7.32 -1.78 -8.00
CA GLY A 166 -7.32 -3.16 -8.50
C GLY A 166 -7.56 -3.25 -10.02
N LEU A 167 -8.40 -2.37 -10.57
CA LEU A 167 -8.58 -2.22 -12.02
C LEU A 167 -7.27 -1.82 -12.70
N LEU A 168 -6.60 -0.78 -12.19
CA LEU A 168 -5.31 -0.33 -12.71
C LEU A 168 -4.23 -1.42 -12.60
N ALA A 169 -4.14 -2.10 -11.46
CA ALA A 169 -3.19 -3.20 -11.27
C ALA A 169 -3.43 -4.32 -12.30
N THR A 170 -4.71 -4.63 -12.61
CA THR A 170 -5.07 -5.59 -13.66
C THR A 170 -4.69 -5.08 -15.05
N GLU A 171 -4.90 -3.79 -15.33
CA GLU A 171 -4.50 -3.19 -16.60
C GLU A 171 -2.98 -3.26 -16.82
N ILE A 172 -2.20 -2.97 -15.77
CA ILE A 172 -0.73 -3.09 -15.82
C ILE A 172 -0.33 -4.55 -16.07
N LEU A 173 -0.91 -5.50 -15.34
CA LEU A 173 -0.63 -6.92 -15.52
C LEU A 173 -0.92 -7.39 -16.96
N PHE A 174 -1.97 -6.86 -17.61
CA PHE A 174 -2.34 -7.24 -18.97
C PHE A 174 -1.47 -6.59 -20.03
N LYS A 175 -1.10 -5.33 -19.84
CA LYS A 175 -0.41 -4.53 -20.87
C LYS A 175 1.11 -4.48 -20.69
N LYS A 176 1.59 -4.57 -19.45
CA LYS A 176 3.01 -4.42 -19.08
C LYS A 176 3.38 -5.34 -17.90
N PRO A 177 3.23 -6.67 -18.05
CA PRO A 177 3.41 -7.61 -16.95
C PRO A 177 4.82 -7.58 -16.33
N SER A 178 5.83 -7.12 -17.06
CA SER A 178 7.21 -7.02 -16.57
C SER A 178 7.46 -5.85 -15.61
N MET A 179 6.48 -4.95 -15.40
CA MET A 179 6.65 -3.84 -14.47
C MET A 179 6.76 -4.28 -13.01
N PHE A 180 6.07 -5.36 -12.65
CA PHE A 180 6.05 -5.92 -11.29
C PHE A 180 6.15 -7.44 -11.35
N ASP A 181 6.76 -8.03 -10.33
CA ASP A 181 6.83 -9.49 -10.16
C ASP A 181 5.76 -10.03 -9.20
N GLN A 182 5.09 -9.14 -8.45
CA GLN A 182 4.02 -9.51 -7.53
C GLN A 182 2.86 -8.53 -7.62
N TYR A 183 1.64 -9.06 -7.60
CA TYR A 183 0.41 -8.28 -7.64
C TYR A 183 -0.53 -8.75 -6.54
N ILE A 184 -1.06 -7.81 -5.75
CA ILE A 184 -2.19 -8.02 -4.84
C ILE A 184 -3.34 -7.16 -5.34
N ILE A 185 -4.36 -7.82 -5.90
CA ILE A 185 -5.51 -7.22 -6.56
C ILE A 185 -6.74 -7.50 -5.70
N VAL A 186 -7.23 -6.49 -5.00
CA VAL A 186 -8.35 -6.64 -4.07
C VAL A 186 -9.61 -6.00 -4.66
N SER A 187 -10.69 -6.77 -4.74
CA SER A 187 -12.01 -6.28 -5.20
C SER A 187 -11.94 -5.39 -6.45
N PRO A 188 -11.29 -5.84 -7.54
CA PRO A 188 -11.02 -4.99 -8.68
C PRO A 188 -12.31 -4.54 -9.38
N SER A 189 -12.39 -3.25 -9.74
CA SER A 189 -13.56 -2.65 -10.45
C SER A 189 -13.59 -3.03 -11.93
N LEU A 190 -13.54 -4.34 -12.24
CA LEU A 190 -13.43 -4.84 -13.62
C LEU A 190 -14.71 -4.62 -14.45
N TRP A 191 -15.82 -4.22 -13.81
CA TRP A 191 -17.07 -3.79 -14.48
C TRP A 191 -16.90 -2.52 -15.32
N TRP A 192 -15.80 -1.77 -15.14
CA TRP A 192 -15.50 -0.56 -15.88
C TRP A 192 -15.56 -0.81 -17.39
N ASP A 193 -16.18 0.14 -18.11
CA ASP A 193 -16.35 0.10 -19.56
C ASP A 193 -16.93 -1.25 -20.07
N LYS A 194 -17.94 -1.79 -19.39
CA LYS A 194 -18.58 -3.09 -19.69
C LYS A 194 -17.57 -4.24 -19.76
N GLU A 195 -16.68 -4.32 -18.77
CA GLU A 195 -15.69 -5.40 -18.62
C GLU A 195 -14.74 -5.49 -19.83
N SER A 196 -14.49 -4.36 -20.49
CA SER A 196 -13.68 -4.36 -21.73
C SER A 196 -12.26 -4.85 -21.51
N LEU A 197 -11.67 -4.62 -20.31
CA LEU A 197 -10.34 -5.11 -19.96
C LEU A 197 -10.26 -6.64 -20.01
N LEU A 198 -11.28 -7.36 -19.53
CA LEU A 198 -11.32 -8.82 -19.56
C LEU A 198 -11.48 -9.44 -20.95
N LYS A 199 -11.75 -8.62 -21.97
CA LYS A 199 -11.86 -9.03 -23.38
C LYS A 199 -10.54 -8.86 -24.14
N LEU A 200 -9.54 -8.25 -23.52
CA LEU A 200 -8.22 -8.08 -24.14
C LEU A 200 -7.41 -9.39 -24.07
N SER A 201 -6.58 -9.58 -25.08
CA SER A 201 -5.50 -10.57 -25.00
C SER A 201 -4.31 -9.93 -24.30
N PRO A 202 -3.89 -10.43 -23.12
CA PRO A 202 -2.77 -9.84 -22.40
C PRO A 202 -1.44 -10.11 -23.10
N VAL A 203 -0.47 -9.26 -22.80
CA VAL A 203 0.93 -9.50 -23.19
C VAL A 203 1.44 -10.75 -22.44
N ALA A 204 2.22 -11.57 -23.12
CA ALA A 204 2.78 -12.78 -22.53
C ALA A 204 3.64 -12.48 -21.29
N ILE A 205 3.42 -13.24 -20.22
CA ILE A 205 4.22 -13.16 -19.00
C ILE A 205 5.47 -14.01 -19.17
N THR A 206 6.62 -13.35 -19.27
CA THR A 206 7.93 -13.97 -19.57
C THR A 206 8.85 -14.05 -18.35
N GLN A 207 8.46 -13.49 -17.21
CA GLN A 207 9.22 -13.54 -15.97
C GLN A 207 8.38 -14.12 -14.83
N PRO A 208 8.99 -14.68 -13.77
CA PRO A 208 8.26 -15.18 -12.61
C PRO A 208 7.35 -14.10 -12.02
N THR A 209 6.05 -14.36 -12.04
CA THR A 209 5.02 -13.42 -11.59
C THR A 209 4.04 -14.12 -10.68
N LYS A 210 3.76 -13.51 -9.51
CA LYS A 210 2.79 -14.01 -8.53
C LYS A 210 1.61 -13.04 -8.45
N VAL A 211 0.40 -13.56 -8.53
CA VAL A 211 -0.84 -12.76 -8.48
C VAL A 211 -1.78 -13.31 -7.43
N ILE A 212 -2.16 -12.48 -6.47
CA ILE A 212 -3.23 -12.79 -5.51
C ILE A 212 -4.43 -11.92 -5.87
N ILE A 213 -5.58 -12.55 -6.12
CA ILE A 213 -6.84 -11.87 -6.39
C ILE A 213 -7.75 -12.16 -5.21
N ALA A 214 -8.21 -11.12 -4.52
CA ALA A 214 -9.14 -11.26 -3.41
C ALA A 214 -10.45 -10.53 -3.71
N VAL A 215 -11.58 -11.11 -3.29
CA VAL A 215 -12.90 -10.47 -3.35
C VAL A 215 -13.77 -10.92 -2.18
N GLY A 216 -14.59 -10.02 -1.66
CA GLY A 216 -15.56 -10.31 -0.61
C GLY A 216 -16.92 -10.69 -1.16
N LYS A 217 -17.91 -10.75 -0.26
CA LYS A 217 -19.32 -10.83 -0.63
C LYS A 217 -19.80 -9.43 -1.04
N GLU A 218 -19.63 -9.11 -2.33
CA GLU A 218 -19.77 -7.74 -2.87
C GLU A 218 -20.83 -7.66 -3.98
N GLY A 219 -21.61 -8.71 -4.13
CA GLY A 219 -22.63 -8.81 -5.15
C GLY A 219 -22.15 -9.47 -6.44
N PRO A 220 -23.10 -9.87 -7.29
CA PRO A 220 -22.84 -10.80 -8.40
C PRO A 220 -21.83 -10.26 -9.41
N THR A 221 -21.79 -8.96 -9.66
CA THR A 221 -20.85 -8.36 -10.64
C THR A 221 -19.41 -8.43 -10.14
N MET A 222 -19.12 -7.90 -8.96
CA MET A 222 -17.76 -7.87 -8.42
C MET A 222 -17.19 -9.27 -8.23
N GLU A 223 -17.99 -10.18 -7.67
CA GLU A 223 -17.59 -11.57 -7.41
C GLU A 223 -17.35 -12.35 -8.72
N ARG A 224 -18.26 -12.18 -9.70
CA ARG A 224 -18.12 -12.78 -11.04
C ARG A 224 -16.85 -12.30 -11.72
N ASP A 225 -16.64 -11.00 -11.78
CA ASP A 225 -15.55 -10.40 -12.55
C ASP A 225 -14.18 -10.75 -11.96
N ALA A 226 -14.05 -10.72 -10.64
CA ALA A 226 -12.83 -11.17 -9.96
C ALA A 226 -12.54 -12.66 -10.21
N LYS A 227 -13.58 -13.52 -10.21
CA LYS A 227 -13.44 -14.94 -10.54
C LYS A 227 -13.11 -15.16 -12.02
N MET A 228 -13.66 -14.35 -12.92
CA MET A 228 -13.32 -14.40 -14.35
C MET A 228 -11.85 -14.04 -14.57
N LEU A 229 -11.34 -12.99 -13.92
CA LEU A 229 -9.92 -12.64 -13.97
C LEU A 229 -9.03 -13.81 -13.51
N TYR A 230 -9.36 -14.42 -12.36
CA TYR A 230 -8.64 -15.57 -11.87
C TYR A 230 -8.62 -16.73 -12.86
N GLN A 231 -9.80 -17.11 -13.39
CA GLN A 231 -9.91 -18.19 -14.37
C GLN A 231 -9.13 -17.87 -15.64
N PHE A 232 -9.23 -16.66 -16.13
CA PHE A 232 -8.50 -16.19 -17.30
C PHE A 232 -6.97 -16.32 -17.12
N LEU A 233 -6.44 -15.83 -16.01
CA LEU A 233 -5.00 -15.92 -15.71
C LEU A 233 -4.55 -17.37 -15.48
N LYS A 234 -5.37 -18.18 -14.81
CA LYS A 234 -5.07 -19.60 -14.57
C LYS A 234 -4.97 -20.41 -15.86
N HIS A 235 -5.72 -20.04 -16.89
CA HIS A 235 -5.67 -20.71 -18.21
C HIS A 235 -4.55 -20.20 -19.12
N GLN A 236 -3.79 -19.16 -18.67
CA GLN A 236 -2.56 -18.79 -19.36
C GLN A 236 -1.57 -19.94 -19.18
N ASP A 237 -1.20 -20.61 -20.26
CA ASP A 237 -0.20 -21.69 -20.22
C ASP A 237 1.21 -21.09 -20.04
N SER A 238 1.47 -20.57 -18.86
CA SER A 238 2.74 -19.94 -18.49
C SER A 238 3.27 -20.54 -17.20
N ALA A 239 4.39 -21.24 -17.31
CA ALA A 239 5.15 -21.72 -16.15
C ALA A 239 5.65 -20.58 -15.24
N GLN A 240 5.64 -19.34 -15.74
CA GLN A 240 6.10 -18.16 -15.02
C GLN A 240 5.00 -17.52 -14.15
N LEU A 241 3.72 -17.87 -14.35
CA LEU A 241 2.61 -17.25 -13.67
C LEU A 241 2.04 -18.16 -12.57
N LYS A 242 2.03 -17.67 -11.34
CA LYS A 242 1.34 -18.30 -10.21
C LYS A 242 0.20 -17.39 -9.76
N VAL A 243 -1.03 -17.92 -9.77
CA VAL A 243 -2.25 -17.17 -9.43
C VAL A 243 -3.03 -17.87 -8.34
N VAL A 244 -3.46 -17.10 -7.34
CA VAL A 244 -4.34 -17.57 -6.25
C VAL A 244 -5.57 -16.67 -6.18
N PHE A 245 -6.73 -17.30 -5.92
CA PHE A 245 -7.99 -16.61 -5.69
C PHE A 245 -8.43 -16.82 -4.23
N ASP A 246 -8.65 -15.70 -3.52
CA ASP A 246 -9.10 -15.68 -2.14
C ASP A 246 -10.50 -15.06 -2.03
N TYR A 247 -11.51 -15.89 -1.72
CA TYR A 247 -12.88 -15.44 -1.52
C TYR A 247 -13.20 -15.28 -0.04
N LEU A 248 -13.34 -14.04 0.41
CA LEU A 248 -13.62 -13.70 1.80
C LEU A 248 -15.14 -13.52 2.04
N LYS A 249 -15.85 -14.62 2.16
CA LYS A 249 -17.33 -14.66 2.28
C LYS A 249 -17.94 -13.79 3.39
N ASN A 250 -17.16 -13.48 4.43
CA ASN A 250 -17.60 -12.69 5.60
C ASN A 250 -17.17 -11.21 5.51
N LYS A 251 -16.63 -10.78 4.37
CA LYS A 251 -16.18 -9.40 4.12
C LYS A 251 -16.97 -8.81 2.95
N ASN A 252 -17.09 -7.50 2.95
CA ASN A 252 -17.65 -6.73 1.84
C ASN A 252 -16.58 -5.74 1.33
N HIS A 253 -16.91 -4.96 0.31
CA HIS A 253 -16.00 -4.02 -0.33
C HIS A 253 -15.28 -3.06 0.63
N ALA A 254 -15.97 -2.60 1.67
CA ALA A 254 -15.40 -1.67 2.66
C ALA A 254 -14.57 -2.36 3.76
N THR A 255 -14.78 -3.65 4.01
CA THR A 255 -14.18 -4.35 5.15
C THR A 255 -13.17 -5.44 4.78
N ILE A 256 -12.98 -5.66 3.49
CA ILE A 256 -12.13 -6.76 2.99
C ILE A 256 -10.64 -6.47 3.14
N TYR A 257 -10.21 -5.22 2.98
CA TYR A 257 -8.84 -4.87 2.65
C TYR A 257 -7.81 -5.42 3.65
N HIS A 258 -8.02 -5.19 4.94
CA HIS A 258 -7.12 -5.70 5.99
C HIS A 258 -6.90 -7.22 5.90
N GLN A 259 -7.99 -7.99 5.82
CA GLN A 259 -7.90 -9.45 5.80
C GLN A 259 -7.33 -9.97 4.48
N ALA A 260 -7.68 -9.32 3.36
CA ALA A 260 -7.15 -9.67 2.05
C ALA A 260 -5.62 -9.51 1.99
N LEU A 261 -5.08 -8.41 2.54
CA LEU A 261 -3.63 -8.20 2.59
C LEU A 261 -2.93 -9.20 3.51
N ALA A 262 -3.50 -9.44 4.70
CA ALA A 262 -2.97 -10.43 5.64
C ALA A 262 -2.88 -11.82 4.99
N ASN A 263 -3.96 -12.26 4.33
CA ASN A 263 -3.98 -13.52 3.61
C ASN A 263 -3.00 -13.52 2.42
N ALA A 264 -2.98 -12.44 1.64
CA ALA A 264 -2.13 -12.34 0.45
C ALA A 264 -0.65 -12.47 0.79
N PHE A 265 -0.17 -11.86 1.88
CA PHE A 265 1.22 -11.99 2.31
C PHE A 265 1.57 -13.43 2.68
N MET A 266 0.67 -14.14 3.38
CA MET A 266 0.84 -15.56 3.71
C MET A 266 0.86 -16.44 2.44
N LEU A 267 -0.06 -16.17 1.50
CA LEU A 267 -0.15 -16.90 0.23
C LEU A 267 1.09 -16.67 -0.64
N LEU A 268 1.60 -15.44 -0.72
CA LEU A 268 2.81 -15.12 -1.50
C LEU A 268 4.05 -15.84 -0.96
N LYS A 269 4.16 -16.04 0.35
CA LYS A 269 5.24 -16.85 0.95
C LYS A 269 5.13 -18.31 0.56
N ALA A 270 3.92 -18.85 0.43
CA ALA A 270 3.67 -20.25 0.08
C ALA A 270 3.89 -20.56 -1.41
N LEU A 271 3.87 -19.56 -2.29
CA LEU A 271 4.11 -19.68 -3.74
C LEU A 271 5.62 -19.64 -4.08
#